data_32c2d20643c6a616cdbf31d4443d5feb
#
_entry.id   32c2d20643c6a616cdbf31d4443d5feb
#
_cell.length_a   1.000
_cell.length_b   1.000
_cell.length_c   1.000
_cell.angle_alpha   90.00
_cell.angle_beta   90.00
_cell.angle_gamma   90.00
#
_symmetry.space_group_name_H-M   'P 1'
#
loop_
_entity.id
_entity.type
_entity.pdbx_description
1 polymer ?
#
loop_
_entity_poly.entity_id
_entity_poly.type
_entity_poly.pdbx_seq_one_letter_code
_entity_poly.pdbx_strand_id
1 'polypeptide(L)'
;MDRYRLIGSTASPYALKMRALLRYRRIAFDWVIMTPELRRVTSHLRPMLIPVLQYPDGTYKNETSTLARDLERRHAGRSLVPDRPEIAFLSDLLEDFADEWVVKPLFLYRWWDPEDQSYVSRWGAEEWSVFEPEMTRDEVVAHFRARQVSRMPILGATKENYGLLAESYRRVLLACEPHVGIGQFIFGARPSIADLALYGQLSELGTDPTPMKIMREIAPFTDHWVRRADDLSGVDGAWRAAEDGVSPWAIELLR
;
A
#
# COMPACT_ATOMS: atom_id res chain seq x y z
N MET A 1 -21.35 7.70 15.70
CA MET A 1 -20.58 8.44 14.65
C MET A 1 -21.04 7.91 13.29
N ASP A 2 -21.27 8.77 12.31
CA ASP A 2 -21.76 8.30 10.99
C ASP A 2 -20.62 8.06 9.99
N ARG A 3 -19.38 8.09 10.46
CA ARG A 3 -18.16 8.02 9.64
C ARG A 3 -17.18 7.01 10.20
N TYR A 4 -16.41 6.40 9.33
CA TYR A 4 -15.24 5.61 9.70
C TYR A 4 -14.09 6.51 10.13
N ARG A 5 -13.11 5.98 10.88
CA ARG A 5 -11.82 6.62 11.09
C ARG A 5 -10.72 5.64 10.68
N LEU A 6 -9.95 6.02 9.68
CA LEU A 6 -8.79 5.25 9.24
C LEU A 6 -7.56 5.75 10.01
N ILE A 7 -7.06 4.93 10.90
CA ILE A 7 -5.94 5.23 11.78
C ILE A 7 -4.69 4.59 11.19
N GLY A 8 -3.73 5.38 10.76
CA GLY A 8 -2.56 4.88 10.06
C GLY A 8 -1.38 5.84 10.08
N SER A 9 -0.48 5.64 9.15
CA SER A 9 0.70 6.47 8.89
C SER A 9 0.89 6.61 7.38
N THR A 10 1.36 7.77 6.94
CA THR A 10 1.72 7.99 5.53
C THR A 10 2.95 7.20 5.09
N ALA A 11 3.72 6.66 6.05
CA ALA A 11 4.84 5.74 5.79
C ALA A 11 4.42 4.26 5.66
N SER A 12 3.11 3.98 5.64
CA SER A 12 2.59 2.62 5.57
C SER A 12 1.89 2.36 4.24
N PRO A 13 2.42 1.49 3.37
CA PRO A 13 1.79 1.13 2.10
C PRO A 13 0.38 0.57 2.30
N TYR A 14 0.16 -0.18 3.36
CA TYR A 14 -1.14 -0.74 3.71
C TYR A 14 -2.16 0.34 4.13
N ALA A 15 -1.69 1.38 4.81
CA ALA A 15 -2.56 2.51 5.17
C ALA A 15 -2.94 3.33 3.93
N LEU A 16 -2.01 3.51 2.98
CA LEU A 16 -2.28 4.16 1.70
C LEU A 16 -3.25 3.33 0.83
N LYS A 17 -3.06 2.01 0.76
CA LYS A 17 -4.01 1.08 0.13
C LYS A 17 -5.44 1.29 0.65
N MET A 18 -5.63 1.27 1.97
CA MET A 18 -6.94 1.45 2.59
C MET A 18 -7.51 2.85 2.40
N ARG A 19 -6.67 3.88 2.41
CA ARG A 19 -7.09 5.26 2.13
C ARG A 19 -7.63 5.39 0.70
N ALA A 20 -6.92 4.85 -0.28
CA ALA A 20 -7.36 4.84 -1.67
C ALA A 20 -8.65 4.01 -1.87
N LEU A 21 -8.79 2.88 -1.17
CA LEU A 21 -10.01 2.07 -1.17
C LEU A 21 -11.22 2.89 -0.70
N LEU A 22 -11.12 3.54 0.45
CA LEU A 22 -12.23 4.33 1.02
C LEU A 22 -12.59 5.50 0.11
N ARG A 23 -11.58 6.18 -0.50
CA ARG A 23 -11.80 7.24 -1.48
C ARG A 23 -12.49 6.72 -2.73
N TYR A 24 -11.96 5.67 -3.36
CA TYR A 24 -12.58 5.09 -4.55
C TYR A 24 -14.03 4.69 -4.31
N ARG A 25 -14.32 4.01 -3.20
CA ARG A 25 -15.66 3.56 -2.84
C ARG A 25 -16.57 4.68 -2.34
N ARG A 26 -16.05 5.91 -2.21
CA ARG A 26 -16.78 7.08 -1.66
C ARG A 26 -17.36 6.81 -0.28
N ILE A 27 -16.65 6.02 0.53
CA ILE A 27 -17.02 5.75 1.92
C ILE A 27 -16.47 6.90 2.78
N ALA A 28 -17.34 7.58 3.52
CA ALA A 28 -16.94 8.72 4.34
C ALA A 28 -16.05 8.28 5.51
N PHE A 29 -14.87 8.89 5.62
CA PHE A 29 -13.91 8.59 6.69
C PHE A 29 -13.10 9.82 7.07
N ASP A 30 -12.51 9.77 8.27
CA ASP A 30 -11.49 10.70 8.73
C ASP A 30 -10.13 9.97 8.73
N TRP A 31 -9.10 10.61 8.15
CA TRP A 31 -7.73 10.14 8.26
C TRP A 31 -7.14 10.58 9.59
N VAL A 32 -6.61 9.65 10.37
CA VAL A 32 -6.12 9.90 11.72
C VAL A 32 -4.75 9.28 11.91
N ILE A 33 -3.78 10.07 12.39
CA ILE A 33 -2.49 9.53 12.82
C ILE A 33 -2.68 8.82 14.17
N MET A 34 -2.02 7.68 14.34
CA MET A 34 -2.08 6.89 15.58
C MET A 34 -1.54 7.73 16.76
N THR A 35 -2.30 7.83 17.82
CA THR A 35 -1.90 8.49 19.08
C THR A 35 -1.65 7.48 20.20
N PRO A 36 -0.96 7.85 21.31
CA PRO A 36 -0.81 6.98 22.48
C PRO A 36 -2.15 6.49 23.04
N GLU A 37 -3.17 7.35 23.04
CA GLU A 37 -4.52 6.97 23.47
C GLU A 37 -5.14 5.94 22.51
N LEU A 38 -5.10 6.17 21.20
CA LEU A 38 -5.58 5.23 20.20
C LEU A 38 -4.85 3.89 20.29
N ARG A 39 -3.53 3.92 20.48
CA ARG A 39 -2.74 2.71 20.68
C ARG A 39 -3.21 1.91 21.90
N ARG A 40 -3.54 2.60 23.00
CA ARG A 40 -4.05 1.95 24.21
C ARG A 40 -5.41 1.30 23.96
N VAL A 41 -6.35 2.02 23.35
CA VAL A 41 -7.71 1.47 23.10
C VAL A 41 -7.72 0.37 22.05
N THR A 42 -6.74 0.36 21.12
CA THR A 42 -6.59 -0.68 20.10
C THR A 42 -5.64 -1.81 20.52
N SER A 43 -5.11 -1.78 21.75
CA SER A 43 -4.14 -2.77 22.26
C SER A 43 -4.64 -4.21 22.31
N HIS A 44 -5.95 -4.44 22.21
CA HIS A 44 -6.57 -5.76 22.14
C HIS A 44 -6.43 -6.42 20.74
N LEU A 45 -6.13 -5.65 19.69
CA LEU A 45 -5.93 -6.19 18.34
C LEU A 45 -4.64 -7.01 18.26
N ARG A 46 -4.70 -8.17 17.63
CA ARG A 46 -3.55 -9.05 17.41
C ARG A 46 -3.52 -9.55 15.96
N PRO A 47 -2.39 -9.37 15.26
CA PRO A 47 -1.24 -8.55 15.62
C PRO A 47 -1.60 -7.06 15.70
N MET A 48 -0.80 -6.27 16.46
CA MET A 48 -0.98 -4.81 16.52
C MET A 48 -0.33 -4.17 15.29
N LEU A 49 -1.08 -4.02 14.23
CA LEU A 49 -0.65 -3.45 12.95
C LEU A 49 -1.48 -2.22 12.59
N ILE A 50 -0.91 -1.40 11.74
CA ILE A 50 -1.60 -0.30 11.05
C ILE A 50 -1.78 -0.67 9.56
N PRO A 51 -2.86 -0.20 8.93
CA PRO A 51 -3.90 0.67 9.48
C PRO A 51 -4.88 -0.06 10.41
N VAL A 52 -5.50 0.71 11.30
CA VAL A 52 -6.68 0.29 12.05
C VAL A 52 -7.89 1.06 11.55
N LEU A 53 -8.99 0.39 11.30
CA LEU A 53 -10.26 1.02 10.95
C LEU A 53 -11.19 1.03 12.15
N GLN A 54 -11.60 2.21 12.59
CA GLN A 54 -12.69 2.38 13.53
C GLN A 54 -14.01 2.51 12.77
N TYR A 55 -14.94 1.66 13.11
CA TYR A 55 -16.29 1.60 12.53
C TYR A 55 -17.21 2.63 13.18
N PRO A 56 -18.33 2.99 12.54
CA PRO A 56 -19.31 3.93 13.11
C PRO A 56 -19.88 3.48 14.48
N ASP A 57 -19.96 2.17 14.73
CA ASP A 57 -20.40 1.58 15.99
C ASP A 57 -19.34 1.64 17.11
N GLY A 58 -18.15 2.19 16.81
CA GLY A 58 -17.03 2.31 17.76
C GLY A 58 -16.08 1.12 17.77
N THR A 59 -16.35 0.03 17.04
CA THR A 59 -15.45 -1.14 16.99
C THR A 59 -14.20 -0.82 16.18
N TYR A 60 -13.09 -1.49 16.53
CA TYR A 60 -11.79 -1.37 15.85
C TYR A 60 -11.43 -2.70 15.23
N LYS A 61 -10.94 -2.67 13.97
CA LYS A 61 -10.39 -3.82 13.25
C LYS A 61 -9.14 -3.42 12.49
N ASN A 62 -8.28 -4.38 12.20
CA ASN A 62 -7.11 -4.23 11.34
C ASN A 62 -7.07 -5.36 10.29
N GLU A 63 -5.96 -5.53 9.57
CA GLU A 63 -5.77 -6.45 8.44
C GLU A 63 -6.50 -6.01 7.17
N THR A 64 -5.75 -5.41 6.24
CA THR A 64 -6.30 -4.69 5.08
C THR A 64 -7.17 -5.54 4.17
N SER A 65 -6.76 -6.78 3.87
CA SER A 65 -7.54 -7.69 3.02
C SER A 65 -8.87 -8.09 3.70
N THR A 66 -8.85 -8.31 5.01
CA THR A 66 -10.06 -8.58 5.80
C THR A 66 -10.98 -7.35 5.85
N LEU A 67 -10.40 -6.16 6.06
CA LEU A 67 -11.14 -4.89 6.04
C LEU A 67 -11.78 -4.62 4.69
N ALA A 68 -11.04 -4.83 3.60
CA ALA A 68 -11.56 -4.66 2.24
C ALA A 68 -12.79 -5.55 1.99
N ARG A 69 -12.69 -6.84 2.32
CA ARG A 69 -13.81 -7.79 2.19
C ARG A 69 -15.00 -7.45 3.09
N ASP A 70 -14.77 -6.93 4.29
CA ASP A 70 -15.85 -6.49 5.18
C ASP A 70 -16.56 -5.25 4.63
N LEU A 71 -15.81 -4.28 4.10
CA LEU A 71 -16.37 -3.09 3.47
C LEU A 71 -17.13 -3.43 2.16
N GLU A 72 -16.68 -4.44 1.39
CA GLU A 72 -17.42 -4.94 0.21
C GLU A 72 -18.82 -5.43 0.61
N ARG A 73 -18.93 -6.16 1.71
CA ARG A 73 -20.23 -6.68 2.20
C ARG A 73 -21.14 -5.59 2.78
N ARG A 74 -20.57 -4.53 3.37
CA ARG A 74 -21.32 -3.47 4.05
C ARG A 74 -21.80 -2.36 3.11
N HIS A 75 -21.11 -2.13 2.02
CA HIS A 75 -21.38 -1.03 1.10
C HIS A 75 -21.62 -1.55 -0.31
N ALA A 76 -22.80 -1.27 -0.84
CA ALA A 76 -23.11 -1.57 -2.22
C ALA A 76 -22.42 -0.59 -3.18
N GLY A 77 -22.23 -1.01 -4.44
CA GLY A 77 -21.68 -0.20 -5.51
C GLY A 77 -20.16 -0.02 -5.45
N ARG A 78 -19.58 0.41 -6.56
CA ARG A 78 -18.14 0.68 -6.75
C ARG A 78 -17.25 -0.44 -6.18
N SER A 79 -17.64 -1.71 -6.42
CA SER A 79 -16.90 -2.88 -5.98
C SER A 79 -15.46 -2.88 -6.52
N LEU A 80 -14.52 -3.33 -5.70
CA LEU A 80 -13.12 -3.59 -6.07
C LEU A 80 -12.89 -5.06 -6.44
N VAL A 81 -13.94 -5.88 -6.34
CA VAL A 81 -13.93 -7.30 -6.72
C VAL A 81 -14.47 -7.43 -8.12
N PRO A 82 -13.70 -7.96 -9.08
CA PRO A 82 -14.21 -8.26 -10.43
C PRO A 82 -15.42 -9.18 -10.39
N ASP A 83 -16.34 -8.99 -11.31
CA ASP A 83 -17.61 -9.74 -11.38
C ASP A 83 -17.45 -11.19 -11.82
N ARG A 84 -16.37 -11.51 -12.56
CA ARG A 84 -16.03 -12.87 -13.00
C ARG A 84 -15.17 -13.57 -11.94
N PRO A 85 -15.58 -14.75 -11.45
CA PRO A 85 -14.89 -15.46 -10.35
C PRO A 85 -13.40 -15.73 -10.61
N GLU A 86 -13.04 -16.11 -11.87
CA GLU A 86 -11.66 -16.37 -12.26
C GLU A 86 -10.80 -15.08 -12.25
N ILE A 87 -11.39 -13.93 -12.59
CA ILE A 87 -10.69 -12.64 -12.54
C ILE A 87 -10.62 -12.13 -11.10
N ALA A 88 -11.65 -12.37 -10.29
CA ALA A 88 -11.62 -12.07 -8.86
C ALA A 88 -10.50 -12.86 -8.16
N PHE A 89 -10.33 -14.14 -8.50
CA PHE A 89 -9.21 -14.96 -8.00
C PHE A 89 -7.85 -14.38 -8.40
N LEU A 90 -7.67 -13.97 -9.66
CA LEU A 90 -6.43 -13.32 -10.11
C LEU A 90 -6.19 -11.99 -9.41
N SER A 91 -7.25 -11.23 -9.13
CA SER A 91 -7.15 -10.00 -8.35
C SER A 91 -6.71 -10.26 -6.91
N ASP A 92 -7.26 -11.27 -6.24
CA ASP A 92 -6.85 -11.67 -4.90
C ASP A 92 -5.39 -12.15 -4.89
N LEU A 93 -4.97 -12.92 -5.89
CA LEU A 93 -3.59 -13.40 -6.04
C LEU A 93 -2.59 -12.25 -6.24
N LEU A 94 -2.93 -11.25 -7.06
CA LEU A 94 -2.08 -10.08 -7.28
C LEU A 94 -2.11 -9.11 -6.09
N GLU A 95 -3.20 -9.05 -5.33
CA GLU A 95 -3.23 -8.36 -4.04
C GLU A 95 -2.20 -8.97 -3.07
N ASP A 96 -2.26 -10.29 -2.91
CA ASP A 96 -1.33 -11.04 -2.05
C ASP A 96 0.13 -10.85 -2.51
N PHE A 97 0.38 -10.95 -3.81
CA PHE A 97 1.70 -10.66 -4.38
C PHE A 97 2.19 -9.25 -4.03
N ALA A 98 1.34 -8.24 -4.16
CA ALA A 98 1.73 -6.86 -3.84
C ALA A 98 1.99 -6.70 -2.33
N ASP A 99 1.12 -7.23 -1.48
CA ASP A 99 1.21 -7.07 -0.03
C ASP A 99 2.36 -7.88 0.60
N GLU A 100 2.66 -9.09 0.07
CA GLU A 100 3.61 -10.02 0.70
C GLU A 100 4.96 -10.11 -0.04
N TRP A 101 4.98 -9.81 -1.34
CA TRP A 101 6.22 -9.83 -2.11
C TRP A 101 6.79 -8.45 -2.38
N VAL A 102 5.99 -7.50 -2.91
CA VAL A 102 6.51 -6.16 -3.28
C VAL A 102 6.93 -5.35 -2.05
N VAL A 103 6.41 -5.65 -0.87
CA VAL A 103 6.90 -5.09 0.39
C VAL A 103 8.37 -5.41 0.68
N LYS A 104 8.91 -6.53 0.16
CA LYS A 104 10.29 -6.94 0.39
C LYS A 104 11.29 -6.02 -0.32
N PRO A 105 11.19 -5.75 -1.64
CA PRO A 105 12.03 -4.73 -2.28
C PRO A 105 11.78 -3.32 -1.72
N LEU A 106 10.54 -2.97 -1.33
CA LEU A 106 10.29 -1.69 -0.65
C LEU A 106 11.11 -1.60 0.64
N PHE A 107 11.06 -2.63 1.48
CA PHE A 107 11.79 -2.63 2.73
C PHE A 107 13.30 -2.68 2.53
N LEU A 108 13.77 -3.38 1.48
CA LEU A 108 15.17 -3.38 1.08
C LEU A 108 15.64 -1.96 0.77
N TYR A 109 15.05 -1.30 -0.22
CA TYR A 109 15.49 0.02 -0.65
C TYR A 109 15.37 1.07 0.46
N ARG A 110 14.29 1.05 1.21
CA ARG A 110 14.04 2.00 2.30
C ARG A 110 15.10 1.94 3.40
N TRP A 111 15.65 0.76 3.67
CA TRP A 111 16.50 0.55 4.84
C TRP A 111 17.90 0.05 4.52
N TRP A 112 18.29 -0.09 3.25
CA TRP A 112 19.61 -0.57 2.86
C TRP A 112 20.65 0.56 2.85
N ASP A 113 20.42 1.59 2.08
CA ASP A 113 21.34 2.70 1.93
C ASP A 113 21.21 3.75 3.02
N PRO A 114 22.33 4.31 3.53
CA PRO A 114 22.27 5.36 4.55
C PRO A 114 21.51 6.62 4.12
N GLU A 115 21.50 6.96 2.82
CA GLU A 115 20.75 8.10 2.28
C GLU A 115 19.24 7.86 2.44
N ASP A 116 18.74 6.70 1.99
CA ASP A 116 17.33 6.33 2.12
C ASP A 116 16.91 6.21 3.59
N GLN A 117 17.72 5.53 4.42
CA GLN A 117 17.49 5.46 5.86
C GLN A 117 17.37 6.85 6.50
N SER A 118 18.29 7.77 6.15
CA SER A 118 18.31 9.12 6.70
C SER A 118 17.09 9.92 6.28
N TYR A 119 16.70 9.80 5.01
CA TYR A 119 15.52 10.48 4.47
C TYR A 119 14.25 9.99 5.16
N VAL A 120 13.98 8.69 5.08
CA VAL A 120 12.73 8.09 5.55
C VAL A 120 12.59 8.17 7.07
N SER A 121 13.68 7.97 7.82
CA SER A 121 13.58 8.03 9.28
C SER A 121 13.21 9.41 9.81
N ARG A 122 13.53 10.49 9.09
CA ARG A 122 13.19 11.87 9.51
C ARG A 122 11.69 12.14 9.40
N TRP A 123 11.09 11.87 8.24
CA TRP A 123 9.66 12.14 8.07
C TRP A 123 8.77 11.03 8.66
N GLY A 124 9.17 9.77 8.55
CA GLY A 124 8.43 8.64 9.12
C GLY A 124 8.40 8.66 10.66
N ALA A 125 9.49 9.08 11.29
CA ALA A 125 9.55 9.25 12.74
C ALA A 125 8.64 10.38 13.24
N GLU A 126 8.33 11.38 12.41
CA GLU A 126 7.45 12.47 12.80
C GLU A 126 6.04 11.99 13.16
N GLU A 127 5.47 11.10 12.37
CA GLU A 127 4.21 10.45 12.73
C GLU A 127 4.36 9.46 13.87
N TRP A 128 5.53 8.86 14.02
CA TRP A 128 5.83 7.90 15.09
C TRP A 128 6.15 8.57 16.42
N SER A 129 6.64 9.82 16.44
CA SER A 129 6.94 10.59 17.65
C SER A 129 5.71 10.87 18.53
N VAL A 130 4.54 10.77 17.97
CA VAL A 130 3.27 10.85 18.73
C VAL A 130 3.14 9.72 19.77
N PHE A 131 3.89 8.63 19.60
CA PHE A 131 3.90 7.50 20.54
C PHE A 131 4.91 7.64 21.68
N GLU A 132 5.89 8.53 21.50
CA GLU A 132 7.04 8.68 22.43
C GLU A 132 7.20 10.15 22.85
N PRO A 133 6.21 10.72 23.56
CA PRO A 133 6.15 12.15 23.85
C PRO A 133 7.31 12.67 24.73
N GLU A 134 8.01 11.76 25.42
CA GLU A 134 9.15 12.07 26.31
C GLU A 134 10.48 12.18 25.58
N MET A 135 10.55 11.69 24.32
CA MET A 135 11.79 11.65 23.53
C MET A 135 11.96 12.93 22.72
N THR A 136 13.20 13.36 22.55
CA THR A 136 13.55 14.38 21.57
C THR A 136 13.34 13.85 20.14
N ARG A 137 13.17 14.77 19.18
CA ARG A 137 13.00 14.38 17.76
C ARG A 137 14.13 13.50 17.25
N ASP A 138 15.37 13.80 17.61
CA ASP A 138 16.54 13.03 17.16
C ASP A 138 16.58 11.62 17.78
N GLU A 139 16.17 11.49 19.04
CA GLU A 139 16.03 10.18 19.68
C GLU A 139 14.94 9.35 19.05
N VAL A 140 13.78 9.93 18.71
CA VAL A 140 12.70 9.24 17.99
C VAL A 140 13.17 8.79 16.62
N VAL A 141 13.86 9.66 15.85
CA VAL A 141 14.42 9.32 14.53
C VAL A 141 15.41 8.15 14.65
N ALA A 142 16.32 8.21 15.61
CA ALA A 142 17.31 7.15 15.83
C ALA A 142 16.65 5.83 16.23
N HIS A 143 15.72 5.87 17.17
CA HIS A 143 14.98 4.69 17.64
C HIS A 143 14.13 4.06 16.52
N PHE A 144 13.39 4.88 15.78
CA PHE A 144 12.58 4.43 14.65
C PHE A 144 13.45 3.74 13.59
N ARG A 145 14.56 4.37 13.18
CA ARG A 145 15.52 3.79 12.22
C ARG A 145 16.07 2.47 12.71
N ALA A 146 16.62 2.41 13.94
CA ALA A 146 17.19 1.20 14.50
C ALA A 146 16.19 0.05 14.53
N ARG A 147 14.95 0.32 14.96
CA ARG A 147 13.86 -0.65 14.97
C ARG A 147 13.55 -1.18 13.57
N GLN A 148 13.49 -0.33 12.56
CA GLN A 148 13.15 -0.76 11.20
C GLN A 148 14.31 -1.53 10.56
N VAL A 149 15.54 -1.06 10.71
CA VAL A 149 16.73 -1.76 10.20
C VAL A 149 16.87 -3.15 10.82
N SER A 150 16.59 -3.30 12.12
CA SER A 150 16.64 -4.62 12.78
C SER A 150 15.62 -5.63 12.24
N ARG A 151 14.59 -5.16 11.52
CA ARG A 151 13.55 -6.02 10.90
C ARG A 151 13.89 -6.46 9.48
N MET A 152 14.93 -5.90 8.85
CA MET A 152 15.29 -6.23 7.47
C MET A 152 15.44 -7.75 7.22
N PRO A 153 16.13 -8.51 8.08
CA PRO A 153 16.27 -9.95 7.87
C PRO A 153 14.93 -10.71 7.93
N ILE A 154 13.97 -10.24 8.75
CA ILE A 154 12.64 -10.85 8.88
C ILE A 154 11.88 -10.78 7.54
N LEU A 155 12.08 -9.69 6.79
CA LEU A 155 11.47 -9.48 5.47
C LEU A 155 12.35 -10.00 4.31
N GLY A 156 13.45 -10.69 4.64
CA GLY A 156 14.38 -11.22 3.65
C GLY A 156 15.24 -10.15 2.96
N ALA A 157 15.25 -8.91 3.46
CA ALA A 157 16.11 -7.83 2.97
C ALA A 157 17.53 -8.01 3.52
N THR A 158 18.28 -8.95 2.93
CA THR A 158 19.65 -9.32 3.31
C THR A 158 20.61 -9.11 2.14
N LYS A 159 21.92 -9.18 2.42
CA LYS A 159 22.96 -9.06 1.38
C LYS A 159 22.82 -10.14 0.30
N GLU A 160 22.49 -11.35 0.70
CA GLU A 160 22.32 -12.50 -0.19
C GLU A 160 21.13 -12.30 -1.14
N ASN A 161 20.06 -11.70 -0.66
CA ASN A 161 18.82 -11.48 -1.41
C ASN A 161 18.78 -10.13 -2.13
N TYR A 162 19.77 -9.25 -1.93
CA TYR A 162 19.77 -7.89 -2.50
C TYR A 162 19.50 -7.90 -4.02
N GLY A 163 20.28 -8.69 -4.77
CA GLY A 163 20.15 -8.77 -6.23
C GLY A 163 18.76 -9.26 -6.68
N LEU A 164 18.23 -10.27 -5.99
CA LEU A 164 16.89 -10.82 -6.26
C LEU A 164 15.80 -9.77 -6.03
N LEU A 165 15.82 -9.10 -4.90
CA LEU A 165 14.80 -8.10 -4.55
C LEU A 165 14.89 -6.84 -5.43
N ALA A 166 16.11 -6.40 -5.75
CA ALA A 166 16.32 -5.28 -6.67
C ALA A 166 15.81 -5.59 -8.08
N GLU A 167 16.09 -6.78 -8.59
CA GLU A 167 15.59 -7.24 -9.89
C GLU A 167 14.05 -7.41 -9.86
N SER A 168 13.50 -7.95 -8.78
CA SER A 168 12.04 -8.07 -8.61
C SER A 168 11.34 -6.71 -8.72
N TYR A 169 11.89 -5.66 -8.10
CA TYR A 169 11.35 -4.30 -8.25
C TYR A 169 11.37 -3.82 -9.70
N ARG A 170 12.51 -3.99 -10.39
CA ARG A 170 12.63 -3.61 -11.81
C ARG A 170 11.63 -4.35 -12.69
N ARG A 171 11.43 -5.64 -12.47
CA ARG A 171 10.46 -6.46 -13.20
C ARG A 171 9.02 -5.97 -12.99
N VAL A 172 8.65 -5.65 -11.75
CA VAL A 172 7.33 -5.07 -11.45
C VAL A 172 7.13 -3.76 -12.22
N LEU A 173 8.12 -2.86 -12.23
CA LEU A 173 8.04 -1.61 -12.97
C LEU A 173 7.88 -1.83 -14.49
N LEU A 174 8.69 -2.73 -15.06
CA LEU A 174 8.63 -3.06 -16.50
C LEU A 174 7.32 -3.76 -16.88
N ALA A 175 6.74 -4.55 -15.98
CA ALA A 175 5.43 -5.16 -16.19
C ALA A 175 4.27 -4.14 -16.11
N CYS A 176 4.45 -3.05 -15.37
CA CYS A 176 3.45 -1.98 -15.27
C CYS A 176 3.51 -0.99 -16.44
N GLU A 177 4.71 -0.55 -16.79
CA GLU A 177 4.96 0.60 -17.64
C GLU A 177 4.22 0.61 -18.99
N PRO A 178 4.14 -0.49 -19.76
CA PRO A 178 3.42 -0.50 -21.03
C PRO A 178 1.90 -0.48 -20.89
N HIS A 179 1.36 -0.66 -19.70
CA HIS A 179 -0.08 -0.85 -19.47
C HIS A 179 -0.75 0.29 -18.70
N VAL A 180 0.03 1.04 -17.91
CA VAL A 180 -0.52 2.16 -17.14
C VAL A 180 -0.94 3.32 -18.02
N GLY A 181 -2.11 3.90 -17.73
CA GLY A 181 -2.65 5.03 -18.49
C GLY A 181 -3.81 5.69 -17.75
N ILE A 182 -4.39 6.71 -18.38
CA ILE A 182 -5.61 7.35 -17.86
C ILE A 182 -6.78 6.36 -18.02
N GLY A 183 -7.42 6.00 -16.88
CA GLY A 183 -8.51 5.03 -16.87
C GLY A 183 -8.10 3.60 -17.19
N GLN A 184 -6.80 3.26 -17.05
CA GLN A 184 -6.29 1.91 -17.23
C GLN A 184 -5.91 1.32 -15.87
N PHE A 185 -6.45 0.13 -15.59
CA PHE A 185 -6.18 -0.67 -14.39
C PHE A 185 -5.96 -2.12 -14.79
N ILE A 186 -5.47 -2.94 -13.86
CA ILE A 186 -5.07 -4.33 -14.15
C ILE A 186 -6.19 -5.12 -14.84
N PHE A 187 -7.44 -4.92 -14.44
CA PHE A 187 -8.57 -5.70 -14.95
C PHE A 187 -9.63 -4.86 -15.68
N GLY A 188 -9.26 -3.73 -16.27
CA GLY A 188 -10.15 -2.91 -17.09
C GLY A 188 -10.02 -1.41 -16.86
N ALA A 189 -11.14 -0.70 -16.95
CA ALA A 189 -11.19 0.76 -16.79
C ALA A 189 -11.60 1.19 -15.37
N ARG A 190 -11.64 0.25 -14.42
CA ARG A 190 -11.90 0.50 -13.00
C ARG A 190 -10.89 -0.27 -12.13
N PRO A 191 -10.52 0.28 -10.97
CA PRO A 191 -9.55 -0.39 -10.10
C PRO A 191 -10.14 -1.64 -9.44
N SER A 192 -9.29 -2.65 -9.25
CA SER A 192 -9.48 -3.79 -8.36
C SER A 192 -8.70 -3.59 -7.06
N ILE A 193 -8.87 -4.51 -6.12
CA ILE A 193 -8.07 -4.50 -4.88
C ILE A 193 -6.57 -4.70 -5.17
N ALA A 194 -6.23 -5.45 -6.23
CA ALA A 194 -4.84 -5.62 -6.69
C ALA A 194 -4.18 -4.30 -7.09
N ASP A 195 -4.92 -3.43 -7.82
CA ASP A 195 -4.41 -2.11 -8.19
C ASP A 195 -4.10 -1.26 -6.96
N LEU A 196 -4.94 -1.31 -5.93
CA LEU A 196 -4.75 -0.53 -4.71
C LEU A 196 -3.64 -1.09 -3.82
N ALA A 197 -3.44 -2.40 -3.80
CA ALA A 197 -2.33 -3.03 -3.11
C ALA A 197 -1.00 -2.65 -3.79
N LEU A 198 -0.95 -2.76 -5.13
CA LEU A 198 0.22 -2.36 -5.91
C LEU A 198 0.51 -0.86 -5.75
N TYR A 199 -0.53 0.00 -5.81
CA TYR A 199 -0.41 1.42 -5.53
C TYR A 199 0.22 1.69 -4.17
N GLY A 200 -0.24 1.03 -3.11
CA GLY A 200 0.30 1.22 -1.77
C GLY A 200 1.81 1.01 -1.71
N GLN A 201 2.29 -0.09 -2.27
CA GLN A 201 3.73 -0.43 -2.28
C GLN A 201 4.53 0.51 -3.19
N LEU A 202 4.07 0.74 -4.42
CA LEU A 202 4.76 1.60 -5.39
C LEU A 202 4.76 3.07 -4.98
N SER A 203 3.76 3.54 -4.24
CA SER A 203 3.70 4.88 -3.68
C SER A 203 4.87 5.16 -2.72
N GLU A 204 5.18 4.20 -1.87
CA GLU A 204 6.32 4.30 -0.94
C GLU A 204 7.67 4.19 -1.66
N LEU A 205 7.77 3.26 -2.62
CA LEU A 205 8.95 3.13 -3.50
C LEU A 205 9.17 4.38 -4.37
N GLY A 206 8.10 5.07 -4.77
CA GLY A 206 8.16 6.34 -5.50
C GLY A 206 8.48 7.55 -4.63
N THR A 207 8.54 7.38 -3.30
CA THR A 207 8.85 8.43 -2.33
C THR A 207 10.33 8.36 -1.88
N ASP A 208 10.85 7.16 -1.65
CA ASP A 208 12.20 6.95 -1.15
C ASP A 208 13.27 7.26 -2.23
N PRO A 209 14.40 7.91 -1.92
CA PRO A 209 15.31 8.50 -2.91
C PRO A 209 15.82 7.53 -3.97
N THR A 210 16.33 6.37 -3.58
CA THR A 210 16.93 5.40 -4.52
C THR A 210 15.87 4.73 -5.40
N PRO A 211 14.82 4.10 -4.88
CA PRO A 211 13.83 3.45 -5.74
C PRO A 211 13.01 4.44 -6.57
N MET A 212 12.80 5.67 -6.08
CA MET A 212 12.19 6.75 -6.87
C MET A 212 13.00 7.08 -8.14
N LYS A 213 14.32 7.19 -8.01
CA LYS A 213 15.19 7.43 -9.19
C LYS A 213 15.05 6.31 -10.23
N ILE A 214 15.06 5.05 -9.76
CA ILE A 214 14.86 3.88 -10.63
C ILE A 214 13.51 3.95 -11.33
N MET A 215 12.42 4.19 -10.57
CA MET A 215 11.07 4.28 -11.13
C MET A 215 10.98 5.35 -12.22
N ARG A 216 11.49 6.55 -11.97
CA ARG A 216 11.45 7.66 -12.93
C ARG A 216 12.30 7.43 -14.16
N GLU A 217 13.39 6.66 -14.05
CA GLU A 217 14.26 6.32 -15.17
C GLU A 217 13.62 5.30 -16.11
N ILE A 218 13.04 4.21 -15.56
CA ILE A 218 12.59 3.07 -16.37
C ILE A 218 11.07 2.95 -16.48
N ALA A 219 10.30 3.66 -15.66
CA ALA A 219 8.85 3.55 -15.58
C ALA A 219 8.17 4.90 -15.24
N PRO A 220 8.38 5.97 -16.05
CA PRO A 220 7.85 7.30 -15.75
C PRO A 220 6.32 7.38 -15.84
N PHE A 221 5.64 6.58 -16.65
CA PHE A 221 4.19 6.52 -16.67
C PHE A 221 3.63 5.83 -15.43
N THR A 222 4.36 4.84 -14.91
CA THR A 222 4.03 4.17 -13.64
C THR A 222 4.18 5.14 -12.45
N ASP A 223 5.25 5.95 -12.37
CA ASP A 223 5.40 7.02 -11.37
C ASP A 223 4.18 7.96 -11.40
N HIS A 224 3.72 8.33 -12.58
CA HIS A 224 2.58 9.22 -12.72
C HIS A 224 1.24 8.52 -12.37
N TRP A 225 1.09 7.24 -12.73
CA TRP A 225 -0.09 6.44 -12.36
C TRP A 225 -0.21 6.30 -10.84
N VAL A 226 0.88 6.03 -10.13
CA VAL A 226 0.92 5.96 -8.67
C VAL A 226 0.39 7.23 -8.03
N ARG A 227 0.78 8.42 -8.53
CA ARG A 227 0.29 9.70 -7.99
C ARG A 227 -1.21 9.90 -8.17
N ARG A 228 -1.77 9.42 -9.28
CA ARG A 228 -3.22 9.47 -9.53
C ARG A 228 -4.01 8.46 -8.70
N ALA A 229 -3.41 7.30 -8.41
CA ALA A 229 -4.09 6.21 -7.71
C ALA A 229 -4.41 6.53 -6.23
N ASP A 230 -3.86 7.60 -5.66
CA ASP A 230 -4.20 8.06 -4.31
C ASP A 230 -5.66 8.50 -4.18
N ASP A 231 -6.25 9.05 -5.26
CA ASP A 231 -7.67 9.40 -5.27
C ASP A 231 -8.33 9.03 -6.61
N LEU A 232 -9.03 7.92 -6.59
CA LEU A 232 -9.80 7.40 -7.71
C LEU A 232 -11.32 7.61 -7.52
N SER A 233 -11.73 8.53 -6.64
CA SER A 233 -13.16 8.79 -6.36
C SER A 233 -13.96 9.23 -7.57
N GLY A 234 -13.30 9.84 -8.57
CA GLY A 234 -13.90 10.26 -9.84
C GLY A 234 -13.92 9.19 -10.94
N VAL A 235 -13.34 7.99 -10.71
CA VAL A 235 -13.27 6.93 -11.73
C VAL A 235 -14.56 6.12 -11.74
N ASP A 236 -15.21 6.05 -12.89
CA ASP A 236 -16.42 5.25 -13.15
C ASP A 236 -16.22 4.43 -14.43
N GLY A 237 -15.42 3.37 -14.36
CA GLY A 237 -15.13 2.48 -15.48
C GLY A 237 -15.79 1.10 -15.35
N ALA A 238 -15.64 0.28 -16.39
CA ALA A 238 -16.10 -1.10 -16.44
C ALA A 238 -14.95 -2.09 -16.27
N TRP A 239 -15.27 -3.31 -15.87
CA TRP A 239 -14.37 -4.45 -15.97
C TRP A 239 -14.09 -4.79 -17.44
N ARG A 240 -12.95 -5.41 -17.68
CA ARG A 240 -12.59 -5.93 -18.99
C ARG A 240 -13.62 -6.98 -19.43
N ALA A 241 -14.04 -6.92 -20.69
CA ALA A 241 -15.02 -7.85 -21.23
C ALA A 241 -14.48 -9.29 -21.27
N ALA A 242 -15.38 -10.27 -21.20
CA ALA A 242 -14.98 -11.68 -21.14
C ALA A 242 -14.27 -12.16 -22.41
N GLU A 243 -14.71 -11.68 -23.56
CA GLU A 243 -14.16 -11.95 -24.89
C GLU A 243 -12.72 -11.45 -25.07
N ASP A 244 -12.31 -10.44 -24.30
CA ASP A 244 -10.96 -9.90 -24.34
C ASP A 244 -9.93 -10.75 -23.55
N GLY A 245 -10.40 -11.79 -22.85
CA GLY A 245 -9.55 -12.69 -22.05
C GLY A 245 -8.93 -12.03 -20.83
N VAL A 246 -7.86 -12.65 -20.31
CA VAL A 246 -7.10 -12.12 -19.19
C VAL A 246 -6.29 -10.91 -19.64
N SER A 247 -6.24 -9.90 -18.79
CA SER A 247 -5.48 -8.68 -19.06
C SER A 247 -3.98 -8.98 -19.32
N PRO A 248 -3.38 -8.43 -20.40
CA PRO A 248 -1.94 -8.53 -20.61
C PRO A 248 -1.12 -8.03 -19.40
N TRP A 249 -1.56 -6.96 -18.75
CA TRP A 249 -0.90 -6.46 -17.54
C TRP A 249 -0.90 -7.49 -16.40
N ALA A 250 -2.04 -8.14 -16.15
CA ALA A 250 -2.10 -9.22 -15.15
C ALA A 250 -1.15 -10.38 -15.51
N ILE A 251 -1.07 -10.76 -16.80
CA ILE A 251 -0.17 -11.81 -17.27
C ILE A 251 1.30 -11.44 -17.03
N GLU A 252 1.69 -10.19 -17.31
CA GLU A 252 3.07 -9.73 -17.08
C GLU A 252 3.45 -9.72 -15.59
N LEU A 253 2.53 -9.33 -14.70
CA LEU A 253 2.76 -9.36 -13.25
C LEU A 253 2.84 -10.77 -12.67
N LEU A 254 2.25 -11.78 -13.34
CA LEU A 254 2.25 -13.18 -12.91
C LEU A 254 3.45 -13.98 -13.44
N ARG A 255 4.30 -13.41 -14.27
CA ARG A 255 5.54 -14.00 -14.81
C ARG A 255 6.75 -13.65 -13.95
#